data_286eeff51750eaefde7f15a6d57d5601
#
_entry.id   286eeff51750eaefde7f15a6d57d5601
#
_cell.length_a   1.000
_cell.length_b   1.000
_cell.length_c   1.000
_cell.angle_alpha   90.00
_cell.angle_beta   90.00
_cell.angle_gamma   90.00
#
_symmetry.space_group_name_H-M   'P 1'
#
loop_
_entity.id
_entity.type
_entity.pdbx_description
1 polymer ?
#
loop_
_entity_poly.entity_id
_entity_poly.type
_entity_poly.pdbx_seq_one_letter_code
_entity_poly.pdbx_strand_id
1 'polypeptide(L)'
;MPEHRFHTPEPIELDVKVPAADIVIETVDGEESLIVVEGSEKLVEHTFVEQRGNRLVVEFRGPKPFGFTIEIAGWRIGNEKLNIHARIPHSSRPSINTVSGDTNIAGRIGAIDAKTMSGDLAVFADVEGDATIKTVSGDVRFQSSVGGDLQVQTVSGDVFATRIGGSVTTKSVSGDVRIESVREGKATLQSVSGDIHLAVERGTSLDVDANSVSGDLDSEVALGGELDGLEDEGPTLVVRGKTVSGDFRIVRA
;
A
#
# COMPACT_ATOMS: atom_id res chain seq x y z
N MET A 1 -8.14 -13.55 25.48
CA MET A 1 -8.11 -12.80 24.23
C MET A 1 -9.26 -11.81 24.28
N PRO A 2 -9.03 -10.52 24.37
CA PRO A 2 -10.11 -9.54 24.32
C PRO A 2 -10.67 -9.48 22.88
N GLU A 3 -11.94 -9.84 22.75
CA GLU A 3 -12.73 -9.68 21.54
C GLU A 3 -13.61 -8.45 21.69
N HIS A 4 -13.58 -7.56 20.72
CA HIS A 4 -14.40 -6.37 20.68
C HIS A 4 -15.35 -6.45 19.49
N ARG A 5 -16.66 -6.45 19.77
CA ARG A 5 -17.71 -6.53 18.74
C ARG A 5 -18.45 -5.19 18.68
N PHE A 6 -18.67 -4.72 17.46
CA PHE A 6 -19.34 -3.44 17.21
C PHE A 6 -20.42 -3.62 16.15
N HIS A 7 -21.54 -2.94 16.32
CA HIS A 7 -22.55 -2.88 15.29
C HIS A 7 -22.17 -1.81 14.26
N THR A 8 -21.93 -2.25 13.02
CA THR A 8 -21.39 -1.42 11.93
C THR A 8 -22.14 -1.75 10.64
N PRO A 9 -23.39 -1.26 10.49
CA PRO A 9 -24.22 -1.57 9.32
C PRO A 9 -23.74 -0.91 8.03
N GLU A 10 -22.83 0.05 8.12
CA GLU A 10 -22.23 0.75 6.99
C GLU A 10 -20.72 0.53 6.95
N PRO A 11 -20.07 0.72 5.78
CA PRO A 11 -18.61 0.73 5.68
C PRO A 11 -17.99 1.70 6.67
N ILE A 12 -16.94 1.29 7.36
CA ILE A 12 -16.30 2.07 8.43
C ILE A 12 -14.92 2.59 8.03
N GLU A 13 -14.43 3.55 8.82
CA GLU A 13 -13.02 3.88 8.89
C GLU A 13 -12.38 3.06 10.02
N LEU A 14 -11.42 2.20 9.70
CA LEU A 14 -10.62 1.47 10.70
C LEU A 14 -9.28 2.17 10.88
N ASP A 15 -9.04 2.76 12.05
CA ASP A 15 -7.80 3.49 12.37
C ASP A 15 -6.96 2.66 13.36
N VAL A 16 -5.86 2.11 12.89
CA VAL A 16 -4.93 1.28 13.68
C VAL A 16 -3.64 2.07 13.92
N LYS A 17 -3.35 2.36 15.18
CA LYS A 17 -2.16 3.12 15.63
C LYS A 17 -1.42 2.35 16.72
N VAL A 18 -0.48 1.53 16.31
CA VAL A 18 0.26 0.65 17.21
C VAL A 18 1.76 0.64 16.87
N PRO A 19 2.65 0.54 17.88
CA PRO A 19 4.09 0.59 17.61
C PRO A 19 4.62 -0.68 16.93
N ALA A 20 4.08 -1.85 17.27
CA ALA A 20 4.50 -3.13 16.70
C ALA A 20 3.35 -4.12 16.70
N ALA A 21 2.89 -4.49 15.51
CA ALA A 21 1.80 -5.45 15.37
C ALA A 21 1.86 -6.14 14.01
N ASP A 22 1.55 -7.42 14.02
CA ASP A 22 1.14 -8.12 12.81
C ASP A 22 -0.38 -7.94 12.68
N ILE A 23 -0.82 -7.41 11.54
CA ILE A 23 -2.20 -6.95 11.32
C ILE A 23 -2.82 -7.76 10.20
N VAL A 24 -3.95 -8.38 10.48
CA VAL A 24 -4.77 -9.07 9.49
C VAL A 24 -6.14 -8.40 9.44
N ILE A 25 -6.51 -7.92 8.26
CA ILE A 25 -7.81 -7.31 8.01
C ILE A 25 -8.54 -8.13 6.96
N GLU A 26 -9.72 -8.62 7.33
CA GLU A 26 -10.64 -9.30 6.43
C GLU A 26 -11.92 -8.51 6.32
N THR A 27 -12.41 -8.31 5.11
CA THR A 27 -13.73 -7.73 4.94
C THR A 27 -14.78 -8.81 4.74
N VAL A 28 -15.91 -8.63 5.36
CA VAL A 28 -17.00 -9.62 5.40
C VAL A 28 -18.35 -8.96 5.10
N ASP A 29 -19.28 -9.77 4.66
CA ASP A 29 -20.69 -9.37 4.62
C ASP A 29 -21.26 -9.34 6.04
N GLY A 30 -22.09 -8.35 6.34
CA GLY A 30 -22.79 -8.23 7.62
C GLY A 30 -22.70 -6.84 8.23
N GLU A 31 -23.36 -6.70 9.38
CA GLU A 31 -23.50 -5.43 10.10
C GLU A 31 -22.66 -5.40 11.39
N GLU A 32 -21.70 -6.30 11.52
CA GLU A 32 -20.84 -6.39 12.71
C GLU A 32 -19.38 -6.34 12.35
N SER A 33 -18.62 -5.59 13.14
CA SER A 33 -17.16 -5.62 13.13
C SER A 33 -16.65 -6.36 14.34
N LEU A 34 -15.61 -7.17 14.15
CA LEU A 34 -14.91 -7.90 15.20
C LEU A 34 -13.43 -7.50 15.18
N ILE A 35 -12.94 -7.01 16.30
CA ILE A 35 -11.51 -6.74 16.50
C ILE A 35 -11.00 -7.66 17.61
N VAL A 36 -10.01 -8.46 17.30
CA VAL A 36 -9.31 -9.32 18.26
C VAL A 36 -7.88 -8.81 18.41
N VAL A 37 -7.47 -8.59 19.65
CA VAL A 37 -6.12 -8.12 19.97
C VAL A 37 -5.43 -9.18 20.84
N GLU A 38 -4.33 -9.71 20.33
CA GLU A 38 -3.53 -10.73 21.01
C GLU A 38 -2.10 -10.22 21.24
N GLY A 39 -1.47 -10.68 22.30
CA GLY A 39 -0.11 -10.30 22.63
C GLY A 39 0.19 -10.53 24.11
N SER A 40 1.30 -9.98 24.58
CA SER A 40 1.59 -10.01 26.02
C SER A 40 0.56 -9.17 26.79
N GLU A 41 0.28 -9.57 28.02
CA GLU A 41 -0.70 -8.90 28.88
C GLU A 41 -0.47 -7.38 28.94
N LYS A 42 0.79 -6.97 29.06
CA LYS A 42 1.18 -5.55 29.08
C LYS A 42 0.83 -4.80 27.79
N LEU A 43 1.05 -5.40 26.63
CA LEU A 43 0.72 -4.76 25.36
C LEU A 43 -0.78 -4.66 25.17
N VAL A 44 -1.50 -5.71 25.52
CA VAL A 44 -2.96 -5.78 25.42
C VAL A 44 -3.62 -4.77 26.36
N GLU A 45 -3.20 -4.68 27.62
CA GLU A 45 -3.73 -3.70 28.59
C GLU A 45 -3.58 -2.23 28.15
N HIS A 46 -2.56 -1.93 27.36
CA HIS A 46 -2.33 -0.58 26.83
C HIS A 46 -2.90 -0.37 25.42
N THR A 47 -3.56 -1.36 24.86
CA THR A 47 -4.22 -1.26 23.55
C THR A 47 -5.72 -1.07 23.72
N PHE A 48 -6.22 0.06 23.29
CA PHE A 48 -7.62 0.46 23.42
C PHE A 48 -8.32 0.28 22.07
N VAL A 49 -9.50 -0.33 22.11
CA VAL A 49 -10.37 -0.51 20.96
C VAL A 49 -11.67 0.24 21.24
N GLU A 50 -11.94 1.27 20.47
CA GLU A 50 -13.09 2.17 20.68
C GLU A 50 -13.82 2.42 19.36
N GLN A 51 -15.16 2.52 19.44
CA GLN A 51 -15.96 3.01 18.35
C GLN A 51 -16.30 4.49 18.56
N ARG A 52 -16.07 5.30 17.53
CA ARG A 52 -16.37 6.74 17.51
C ARG A 52 -17.19 7.07 16.26
N GLY A 53 -18.52 6.98 16.37
CA GLY A 53 -19.39 7.09 15.22
C GLY A 53 -19.13 5.97 14.21
N ASN A 54 -18.79 6.31 12.96
CA ASN A 54 -18.46 5.37 11.90
C ASN A 54 -16.95 5.00 11.83
N ARG A 55 -16.20 5.27 12.89
CA ARG A 55 -14.78 4.97 12.99
C ARG A 55 -14.51 3.99 14.12
N LEU A 56 -13.80 2.91 13.83
CA LEU A 56 -13.19 2.03 14.82
C LEU A 56 -11.72 2.40 15.00
N VAL A 57 -11.31 2.61 16.23
CA VAL A 57 -9.94 3.01 16.57
C VAL A 57 -9.30 1.92 17.41
N VAL A 58 -8.15 1.43 16.96
CA VAL A 58 -7.26 0.54 17.72
C VAL A 58 -5.98 1.32 18.01
N GLU A 59 -5.81 1.74 19.24
CA GLU A 59 -4.72 2.64 19.62
C GLU A 59 -3.93 2.10 20.81
N PHE A 60 -2.61 2.04 20.67
CA PHE A 60 -1.73 1.77 21.78
C PHE A 60 -1.44 3.07 22.57
N ARG A 61 -1.82 3.11 23.86
CA ARG A 61 -1.64 4.26 24.76
C ARG A 61 -0.62 3.97 25.86
N GLY A 62 0.40 3.19 25.56
CA GLY A 62 1.52 2.98 26.44
C GLY A 62 2.53 4.13 26.44
N PRO A 63 3.61 4.04 27.23
CA PRO A 63 4.72 4.99 27.16
C PRO A 63 5.25 5.04 25.75
N LYS A 64 5.17 6.21 25.12
CA LYS A 64 5.63 6.39 23.73
C LYS A 64 7.14 6.20 23.67
N PRO A 65 7.67 5.35 22.81
CA PRO A 65 9.09 5.31 22.53
C PRO A 65 9.45 6.61 21.80
N PHE A 66 9.94 7.61 22.52
CA PHE A 66 10.47 8.82 21.94
C PHE A 66 11.99 8.68 21.81
N GLY A 67 12.48 8.68 20.55
CA GLY A 67 13.91 8.74 20.26
C GLY A 67 14.61 7.39 20.21
N PHE A 68 15.74 7.37 19.53
CA PHE A 68 16.60 6.22 19.20
C PHE A 68 17.20 5.43 20.37
N THR A 69 16.69 5.57 21.58
CA THR A 69 17.10 4.78 22.74
C THR A 69 15.87 4.37 23.54
N ILE A 70 15.50 3.13 23.38
CA ILE A 70 14.40 2.50 24.08
C ILE A 70 14.90 2.05 25.46
N GLU A 71 15.16 2.99 26.34
CA GLU A 71 15.28 2.77 27.78
C GLU A 71 14.44 3.81 28.50
N ILE A 72 13.14 3.60 28.58
CA ILE A 72 12.29 4.37 29.45
C ILE A 72 11.74 3.44 30.51
N ALA A 73 12.28 3.58 31.73
CA ALA A 73 11.74 3.02 32.94
C ALA A 73 11.48 1.50 32.96
N GLY A 74 12.47 0.71 32.49
CA GLY A 74 12.38 -0.77 32.56
C GLY A 74 11.50 -1.42 31.50
N TRP A 75 11.05 -0.68 30.51
CA TRP A 75 10.37 -1.21 29.33
C TRP A 75 11.41 -1.59 28.28
N ARG A 76 11.87 -2.83 28.33
CA ARG A 76 12.44 -3.47 27.16
C ARG A 76 11.26 -3.87 26.29
N ILE A 77 10.96 -3.13 25.23
CA ILE A 77 10.16 -3.67 24.14
C ILE A 77 11.12 -4.68 23.49
N GLY A 78 11.11 -5.89 24.04
CA GLY A 78 11.68 -7.06 23.41
C GLY A 78 10.91 -7.31 22.10
N ASN A 79 11.25 -8.35 21.38
CA ASN A 79 10.57 -8.79 20.14
C ASN A 79 9.05 -9.10 20.30
N GLU A 80 8.37 -8.49 21.26
CA GLU A 80 6.94 -8.69 21.49
C GLU A 80 6.15 -7.81 20.54
N LYS A 81 5.37 -8.46 19.71
CA LYS A 81 4.42 -7.83 18.80
C LYS A 81 2.99 -8.10 19.28
N LEU A 82 2.08 -7.21 18.93
CA LEU A 82 0.65 -7.49 18.95
C LEU A 82 0.27 -8.28 17.69
N ASN A 83 -0.75 -9.11 17.80
CA ASN A 83 -1.48 -9.64 16.66
C ASN A 83 -2.88 -9.01 16.68
N ILE A 84 -3.22 -8.32 15.61
CA ILE A 84 -4.51 -7.65 15.47
C ILE A 84 -5.25 -8.30 14.31
N HIS A 85 -6.37 -8.93 14.62
CA HIS A 85 -7.29 -9.46 13.62
C HIS A 85 -8.55 -8.62 13.58
N ALA A 86 -8.81 -7.99 12.45
CA ALA A 86 -9.98 -7.16 12.22
C ALA A 86 -10.86 -7.77 11.12
N ARG A 87 -12.13 -8.04 11.46
CA ARG A 87 -13.16 -8.38 10.48
C ARG A 87 -14.14 -7.21 10.41
N ILE A 88 -14.26 -6.60 9.25
CA ILE A 88 -14.99 -5.34 9.05
C ILE A 88 -15.88 -5.44 7.81
N PRO A 89 -16.94 -4.62 7.67
CA PRO A 89 -17.77 -4.60 6.47
C PRO A 89 -16.96 -4.31 5.19
N HIS A 90 -17.43 -4.83 4.06
CA HIS A 90 -16.88 -4.48 2.74
C HIS A 90 -16.87 -2.97 2.50
N SER A 91 -16.01 -2.51 1.60
CA SER A 91 -15.82 -1.09 1.23
C SER A 91 -15.38 -0.18 2.40
N SER A 92 -15.00 -0.76 3.54
CA SER A 92 -14.39 -0.03 4.65
C SER A 92 -13.01 0.52 4.28
N ARG A 93 -12.55 1.53 5.05
CA ARG A 93 -11.31 2.26 4.77
C ARG A 93 -10.31 2.08 5.90
N PRO A 94 -9.38 1.11 5.81
CA PRO A 94 -8.31 0.97 6.78
C PRO A 94 -7.27 2.09 6.67
N SER A 95 -6.90 2.64 7.83
CA SER A 95 -5.79 3.57 8.04
C SER A 95 -4.84 2.95 9.08
N ILE A 96 -3.63 2.63 8.66
CA ILE A 96 -2.68 1.85 9.46
C ILE A 96 -1.43 2.67 9.70
N ASN A 97 -1.07 2.84 10.97
CA ASN A 97 0.17 3.47 11.38
C ASN A 97 0.90 2.55 12.37
N THR A 98 1.97 1.95 11.91
CA THR A 98 2.81 1.05 12.71
C THR A 98 4.28 1.38 12.54
N VAL A 99 5.12 0.94 13.47
CA VAL A 99 6.57 1.02 13.29
C VAL A 99 7.11 -0.30 12.75
N SER A 100 6.56 -1.44 13.21
CA SER A 100 7.01 -2.75 12.74
C SER A 100 5.88 -3.77 12.77
N GLY A 101 5.98 -4.77 11.91
CA GLY A 101 5.02 -5.86 11.76
C GLY A 101 4.38 -5.87 10.39
N ASP A 102 3.96 -7.05 9.99
CA ASP A 102 3.42 -7.28 8.66
C ASP A 102 1.91 -7.00 8.63
N THR A 103 1.44 -6.52 7.51
CA THR A 103 0.02 -6.23 7.31
C THR A 103 -0.51 -7.03 6.12
N ASN A 104 -1.58 -7.77 6.36
CA ASN A 104 -2.29 -8.53 5.34
C ASN A 104 -3.75 -8.09 5.27
N ILE A 105 -4.22 -7.75 4.08
CA ILE A 105 -5.60 -7.28 3.86
C ILE A 105 -6.26 -8.13 2.78
N ALA A 106 -7.43 -8.68 3.09
CA ALA A 106 -8.17 -9.52 2.17
C ALA A 106 -9.64 -9.09 2.04
N GLY A 107 -10.25 -9.38 0.88
CA GLY A 107 -11.65 -9.09 0.57
C GLY A 107 -11.83 -7.89 -0.34
N ARG A 108 -12.64 -6.89 0.04
CA ARG A 108 -12.92 -5.68 -0.75
C ARG A 108 -12.94 -4.45 0.15
N ILE A 109 -12.09 -3.51 -0.11
CA ILE A 109 -11.94 -2.27 0.69
C ILE A 109 -12.20 -1.02 -0.16
N GLY A 110 -12.72 0.03 0.46
CA GLY A 110 -13.02 1.30 -0.21
C GLY A 110 -11.76 2.09 -0.57
N ALA A 111 -10.81 2.19 0.34
CA ALA A 111 -9.52 2.84 0.15
C ALA A 111 -8.54 2.38 1.25
N ILE A 112 -7.25 2.66 1.09
CA ILE A 112 -6.24 2.35 2.12
C ILE A 112 -5.23 3.48 2.29
N ASP A 113 -4.91 3.83 3.54
CA ASP A 113 -3.73 4.63 3.92
C ASP A 113 -2.88 3.81 4.90
N ALA A 114 -1.65 3.49 4.53
CA ALA A 114 -0.75 2.74 5.40
C ALA A 114 0.61 3.43 5.53
N LYS A 115 1.08 3.51 6.77
CA LYS A 115 2.39 4.06 7.11
C LYS A 115 3.11 3.09 8.03
N THR A 116 4.26 2.62 7.61
CA THR A 116 5.12 1.74 8.42
C THR A 116 6.58 2.15 8.31
N MET A 117 7.40 1.75 9.27
CA MET A 117 8.85 1.86 9.12
C MET A 117 9.45 0.54 8.65
N SER A 118 8.92 -0.58 9.12
CA SER A 118 9.39 -1.90 8.69
C SER A 118 8.26 -2.93 8.76
N GLY A 119 8.30 -3.90 7.89
CA GLY A 119 7.29 -4.93 7.72
C GLY A 119 6.61 -4.84 6.35
N ASP A 120 6.20 -5.95 5.86
CA ASP A 120 5.61 -6.08 4.55
C ASP A 120 4.12 -5.75 4.57
N LEU A 121 3.65 -5.14 3.48
CA LEU A 121 2.24 -4.90 3.25
C LEU A 121 1.77 -5.75 2.05
N ALA A 122 0.90 -6.71 2.30
CA ALA A 122 0.28 -7.52 1.28
C ALA A 122 -1.23 -7.25 1.22
N VAL A 123 -1.69 -6.73 0.09
CA VAL A 123 -3.10 -6.41 -0.16
C VAL A 123 -3.63 -7.40 -1.19
N PHE A 124 -4.39 -8.39 -0.72
CA PHE A 124 -5.13 -9.36 -1.52
C PHE A 124 -6.56 -8.88 -1.83
N ALA A 125 -6.93 -7.76 -1.23
CA ALA A 125 -8.24 -7.15 -1.41
C ALA A 125 -8.32 -6.36 -2.71
N ASP A 126 -9.49 -6.34 -3.33
CA ASP A 126 -9.82 -5.32 -4.32
C ASP A 126 -10.00 -3.98 -3.61
N VAL A 127 -9.26 -2.97 -4.05
CA VAL A 127 -9.34 -1.59 -3.56
C VAL A 127 -10.23 -0.81 -4.52
N GLU A 128 -11.40 -0.38 -4.07
CA GLU A 128 -12.38 0.32 -4.94
C GLU A 128 -11.93 1.75 -5.31
N GLY A 129 -11.24 2.41 -4.40
CA GLY A 129 -10.72 3.77 -4.55
C GLY A 129 -9.20 3.83 -4.48
N ASP A 130 -8.68 4.82 -3.78
CA ASP A 130 -7.27 5.15 -3.75
C ASP A 130 -6.48 4.32 -2.72
N ALA A 131 -5.21 4.08 -3.04
CA ALA A 131 -4.26 3.44 -2.14
C ALA A 131 -3.04 4.36 -1.92
N THR A 132 -2.78 4.73 -0.66
CA THR A 132 -1.62 5.54 -0.27
C THR A 132 -0.77 4.77 0.73
N ILE A 133 0.46 4.44 0.35
CA ILE A 133 1.38 3.67 1.17
C ILE A 133 2.69 4.43 1.36
N LYS A 134 3.15 4.48 2.60
CA LYS A 134 4.48 5.02 2.94
C LYS A 134 5.20 4.03 3.84
N THR A 135 6.33 3.55 3.37
CA THR A 135 7.20 2.65 4.15
C THR A 135 8.65 3.13 4.11
N VAL A 136 9.46 2.70 5.06
CA VAL A 136 10.90 2.89 4.98
C VAL A 136 11.56 1.61 4.51
N SER A 137 11.13 0.47 5.06
CA SER A 137 11.67 -0.84 4.71
C SER A 137 10.56 -1.88 4.77
N GLY A 138 10.46 -2.69 3.78
CA GLY A 138 9.43 -3.69 3.60
C GLY A 138 8.76 -3.59 2.23
N ASP A 139 8.36 -4.70 1.75
CA ASP A 139 7.75 -4.82 0.43
C ASP A 139 6.27 -4.43 0.46
N VAL A 140 5.82 -3.86 -0.64
CA VAL A 140 4.43 -3.48 -0.86
C VAL A 140 3.88 -4.28 -2.05
N ARG A 141 2.90 -5.13 -1.79
CA ARG A 141 2.32 -6.01 -2.81
C ARG A 141 0.81 -5.86 -2.89
N PHE A 142 0.32 -5.36 -4.02
CA PHE A 142 -1.09 -5.37 -4.40
C PHE A 142 -1.32 -6.53 -5.37
N GLN A 143 -1.95 -7.60 -4.90
CA GLN A 143 -2.22 -8.81 -5.69
C GLN A 143 -3.57 -8.80 -6.38
N SER A 144 -4.43 -7.84 -6.05
CA SER A 144 -5.71 -7.56 -6.70
C SER A 144 -5.70 -6.18 -7.34
N SER A 145 -6.85 -5.70 -7.77
CA SER A 145 -6.98 -4.40 -8.44
C SER A 145 -7.02 -3.22 -7.46
N VAL A 146 -6.46 -2.10 -7.88
CA VAL A 146 -6.69 -0.77 -7.29
C VAL A 146 -7.49 0.03 -8.31
N GLY A 147 -8.76 0.34 -7.98
CA GLY A 147 -9.68 1.03 -8.89
C GLY A 147 -9.38 2.52 -9.05
N GLY A 148 -8.83 3.15 -8.02
CA GLY A 148 -8.41 4.56 -8.01
C GLY A 148 -6.90 4.74 -8.23
N ASP A 149 -6.35 5.79 -7.63
CA ASP A 149 -4.94 6.14 -7.73
C ASP A 149 -4.09 5.32 -6.76
N LEU A 150 -2.92 4.90 -7.20
CA LEU A 150 -1.91 4.26 -6.36
C LEU A 150 -0.75 5.21 -6.09
N GLN A 151 -0.52 5.52 -4.81
CA GLN A 151 0.65 6.27 -4.36
C GLN A 151 1.49 5.43 -3.40
N VAL A 152 2.73 5.13 -3.78
CA VAL A 152 3.69 4.41 -2.92
C VAL A 152 4.97 5.23 -2.75
N GLN A 153 5.42 5.38 -1.51
CA GLN A 153 6.71 5.96 -1.17
C GLN A 153 7.46 4.98 -0.28
N THR A 154 8.63 4.54 -0.74
CA THR A 154 9.52 3.65 0.02
C THR A 154 10.95 4.16 0.00
N VAL A 155 11.75 3.75 0.97
CA VAL A 155 13.20 3.94 0.92
C VAL A 155 13.86 2.65 0.46
N SER A 156 13.45 1.52 1.01
CA SER A 156 14.01 0.21 0.67
C SER A 156 12.88 -0.83 0.72
N GLY A 157 12.69 -1.57 -0.30
CA GLY A 157 11.65 -2.57 -0.49
C GLY A 157 11.02 -2.48 -1.87
N ASP A 158 10.58 -3.60 -2.34
CA ASP A 158 10.00 -3.73 -3.67
C ASP A 158 8.52 -3.34 -3.67
N VAL A 159 8.08 -2.80 -4.80
CA VAL A 159 6.69 -2.45 -5.04
C VAL A 159 6.14 -3.29 -6.17
N PHE A 160 5.12 -4.08 -5.86
CA PHE A 160 4.41 -4.88 -6.85
C PHE A 160 2.93 -4.51 -6.88
N ALA A 161 2.39 -4.27 -8.07
CA ALA A 161 0.97 -4.06 -8.28
C ALA A 161 0.48 -4.75 -9.54
N THR A 162 -0.63 -5.48 -9.44
CA THR A 162 -1.18 -6.25 -10.55
C THR A 162 -1.94 -5.36 -11.53
N ARG A 163 -2.93 -4.60 -11.06
CA ARG A 163 -3.76 -3.75 -11.92
C ARG A 163 -4.12 -2.45 -11.24
N ILE A 164 -3.93 -1.34 -11.97
CA ILE A 164 -4.27 0.00 -11.49
C ILE A 164 -5.24 0.64 -12.49
N GLY A 165 -6.39 1.10 -11.96
CA GLY A 165 -7.43 1.75 -12.76
C GLY A 165 -7.20 3.25 -12.94
N GLY A 166 -6.54 3.90 -12.00
CA GLY A 166 -6.21 5.33 -12.02
C GLY A 166 -4.74 5.61 -12.29
N SER A 167 -4.28 6.74 -11.74
CA SER A 167 -2.89 7.16 -11.86
C SER A 167 -1.97 6.41 -10.88
N VAL A 168 -0.69 6.30 -11.24
CA VAL A 168 0.33 5.67 -10.41
C VAL A 168 1.41 6.68 -10.06
N THR A 169 1.75 6.76 -8.80
CA THR A 169 2.91 7.53 -8.34
C THR A 169 3.75 6.67 -7.41
N THR A 170 4.94 6.27 -7.85
CA THR A 170 5.90 5.55 -7.00
C THR A 170 7.18 6.34 -6.83
N LYS A 171 7.69 6.35 -5.60
CA LYS A 171 8.99 6.92 -5.27
C LYS A 171 9.74 5.92 -4.41
N SER A 172 10.86 5.42 -4.92
CA SER A 172 11.77 4.54 -4.21
C SER A 172 13.17 5.14 -4.15
N VAL A 173 13.95 4.78 -3.16
CA VAL A 173 15.40 5.02 -3.16
C VAL A 173 16.12 3.74 -3.59
N SER A 174 15.71 2.59 -3.06
CA SER A 174 16.29 1.30 -3.38
C SER A 174 15.19 0.24 -3.34
N GLY A 175 15.08 -0.53 -4.36
CA GLY A 175 14.04 -1.55 -4.56
C GLY A 175 13.37 -1.40 -5.93
N ASP A 176 12.92 -2.50 -6.43
CA ASP A 176 12.32 -2.59 -7.75
C ASP A 176 10.84 -2.20 -7.71
N VAL A 177 10.38 -1.61 -8.82
CA VAL A 177 8.97 -1.25 -9.01
C VAL A 177 8.43 -2.05 -10.18
N ARG A 178 7.46 -2.92 -9.92
CA ARG A 178 6.80 -3.72 -10.95
C ARG A 178 5.29 -3.50 -10.93
N ILE A 179 4.77 -3.01 -12.06
CA ILE A 179 3.34 -2.80 -12.28
C ILE A 179 2.93 -3.59 -13.53
N GLU A 180 1.98 -4.51 -13.35
CA GLU A 180 1.64 -5.47 -14.41
C GLU A 180 0.53 -5.01 -15.34
N SER A 181 -0.26 -3.99 -14.96
CA SER A 181 -1.30 -3.46 -15.84
C SER A 181 -1.71 -2.06 -15.41
N VAL A 182 -1.54 -1.11 -16.35
CA VAL A 182 -2.13 0.24 -16.27
C VAL A 182 -2.74 0.56 -17.63
N ARG A 183 -3.91 1.19 -17.63
CA ARG A 183 -4.64 1.51 -18.86
C ARG A 183 -4.61 2.98 -19.22
N GLU A 184 -4.83 3.86 -18.24
CA GLU A 184 -5.00 5.27 -18.48
C GLU A 184 -4.52 6.11 -17.31
N GLY A 185 -4.43 7.43 -17.49
CA GLY A 185 -4.03 8.35 -16.44
C GLY A 185 -2.56 8.75 -16.52
N LYS A 186 -1.92 8.87 -15.36
CA LYS A 186 -0.51 9.29 -15.28
C LYS A 186 0.31 8.32 -14.44
N ALA A 187 1.36 7.75 -15.01
CA ALA A 187 2.34 6.96 -14.29
C ALA A 187 3.61 7.82 -14.01
N THR A 188 3.84 8.18 -12.76
CA THR A 188 5.04 8.88 -12.31
C THR A 188 5.88 7.93 -11.47
N LEU A 189 6.97 7.43 -12.04
CA LEU A 189 7.78 6.37 -11.47
C LEU A 189 9.21 6.88 -11.25
N GLN A 190 9.66 6.93 -9.99
CA GLN A 190 10.96 7.45 -9.61
C GLN A 190 11.70 6.47 -8.73
N SER A 191 12.93 6.10 -9.12
CA SER A 191 13.86 5.32 -8.30
C SER A 191 15.24 5.97 -8.32
N VAL A 192 16.03 5.74 -7.29
CA VAL A 192 17.44 6.07 -7.32
C VAL A 192 18.25 4.83 -7.71
N SER A 193 17.94 3.69 -7.13
CA SER A 193 18.59 2.42 -7.43
C SER A 193 17.53 1.31 -7.40
N GLY A 194 17.35 0.65 -8.49
CA GLY A 194 16.35 -0.38 -8.70
C GLY A 194 15.66 -0.25 -10.05
N ASP A 195 15.19 -1.35 -10.55
CA ASP A 195 14.59 -1.44 -11.86
C ASP A 195 13.11 -1.06 -11.81
N ILE A 196 12.63 -0.47 -12.90
CA ILE A 196 11.23 -0.10 -13.06
C ILE A 196 10.67 -0.89 -14.24
N HIS A 197 9.68 -1.71 -13.97
CA HIS A 197 8.94 -2.46 -14.96
C HIS A 197 7.48 -2.03 -14.99
N LEU A 198 7.04 -1.46 -16.11
CA LEU A 198 5.67 -1.00 -16.32
C LEU A 198 5.04 -1.75 -17.51
N ALA A 199 4.00 -2.51 -17.23
CA ALA A 199 3.21 -3.11 -18.28
C ALA A 199 1.94 -2.28 -18.55
N VAL A 200 1.64 -2.05 -19.82
CA VAL A 200 0.56 -1.19 -20.29
C VAL A 200 -0.44 -2.01 -21.08
N GLU A 201 -1.72 -1.83 -20.82
CA GLU A 201 -2.79 -2.55 -21.53
C GLU A 201 -2.77 -2.24 -23.03
N ARG A 202 -3.14 -3.25 -23.83
CA ARG A 202 -3.23 -3.10 -25.29
C ARG A 202 -4.29 -2.07 -25.66
N GLY A 203 -4.04 -1.30 -26.70
CA GLY A 203 -4.96 -0.24 -27.16
C GLY A 203 -4.84 1.06 -26.36
N THR A 204 -3.82 1.19 -25.50
CA THR A 204 -3.51 2.44 -24.80
C THR A 204 -2.47 3.23 -25.57
N SER A 205 -2.76 4.50 -25.86
CA SER A 205 -1.81 5.47 -26.39
C SER A 205 -0.84 5.91 -25.32
N LEU A 206 0.45 6.05 -25.65
CA LEU A 206 1.50 6.39 -24.70
C LEU A 206 2.17 7.73 -25.00
N ASP A 207 2.23 8.60 -24.00
CA ASP A 207 3.14 9.75 -23.96
C ASP A 207 4.23 9.46 -22.92
N VAL A 208 5.45 9.17 -23.36
CA VAL A 208 6.56 8.70 -22.50
C VAL A 208 7.67 9.75 -22.44
N ASP A 209 8.01 10.11 -21.20
CA ASP A 209 9.20 10.89 -20.86
C ASP A 209 9.93 10.13 -19.74
N ALA A 210 10.88 9.31 -20.12
CA ALA A 210 11.64 8.48 -19.20
C ALA A 210 13.15 8.72 -19.37
N ASN A 211 13.86 8.82 -18.26
CA ASN A 211 15.28 9.08 -18.23
C ASN A 211 15.98 8.17 -17.20
N SER A 212 17.08 7.55 -17.62
CA SER A 212 18.07 6.89 -16.74
C SER A 212 19.42 7.58 -16.85
N VAL A 213 20.13 7.70 -15.75
CA VAL A 213 21.50 8.23 -15.76
C VAL A 213 22.51 7.10 -16.04
N SER A 214 22.28 5.94 -15.45
CA SER A 214 23.12 4.75 -15.62
C SER A 214 22.20 3.52 -15.60
N GLY A 215 21.88 3.00 -16.75
CA GLY A 215 20.96 1.90 -16.99
C GLY A 215 20.27 2.05 -18.33
N ASP A 216 19.65 0.99 -18.78
CA ASP A 216 19.02 0.92 -20.08
C ASP A 216 17.54 1.39 -20.02
N LEU A 217 17.11 2.06 -21.09
CA LEU A 217 15.72 2.38 -21.35
C LEU A 217 15.24 1.46 -22.47
N ASP A 218 14.34 0.55 -22.15
CA ASP A 218 13.79 -0.40 -23.09
C ASP A 218 12.26 -0.23 -23.18
N SER A 219 11.74 -0.10 -24.40
CA SER A 219 10.32 -0.01 -24.63
C SER A 219 9.94 -0.90 -25.81
N GLU A 220 9.12 -1.90 -25.54
CA GLU A 220 8.49 -2.71 -26.60
C GLU A 220 7.34 -1.97 -27.30
N VAL A 221 6.97 -0.80 -26.77
CA VAL A 221 5.92 0.05 -27.31
C VAL A 221 6.56 1.15 -28.14
N ALA A 222 6.06 1.34 -29.37
CA ALA A 222 6.53 2.42 -30.22
C ALA A 222 6.38 3.77 -29.51
N LEU A 223 7.51 4.41 -29.21
CA LEU A 223 7.55 5.74 -28.62
C LEU A 223 7.34 6.76 -29.73
N GLY A 224 6.17 7.42 -29.78
CA GLY A 224 5.95 8.60 -30.60
C GLY A 224 6.25 8.44 -32.10
N GLY A 225 5.77 7.38 -32.73
CA GLY A 225 5.76 7.27 -34.19
C GLY A 225 4.49 7.88 -34.76
N GLU A 226 4.62 8.73 -35.77
CA GLU A 226 3.52 9.05 -36.69
C GLU A 226 2.91 7.73 -37.17
N LEU A 227 1.84 7.27 -36.51
CA LEU A 227 1.01 6.21 -37.04
C LEU A 227 0.14 6.86 -38.11
N ASP A 228 0.49 6.61 -39.36
CA ASP A 228 -0.31 6.94 -40.52
C ASP A 228 -1.81 6.63 -40.28
N GLY A 229 -2.60 7.66 -40.01
CA GLY A 229 -3.99 7.72 -40.40
C GLY A 229 -5.03 6.93 -39.60
N LEU A 230 -4.73 6.41 -38.42
CA LEU A 230 -5.74 5.92 -37.48
C LEU A 230 -5.78 6.86 -36.28
N GLU A 231 -6.86 7.61 -36.15
CA GLU A 231 -7.18 8.32 -34.88
C GLU A 231 -7.26 7.25 -33.82
N ASP A 232 -6.26 7.25 -32.89
CA ASP A 232 -6.19 6.31 -31.80
C ASP A 232 -7.20 6.79 -30.73
N GLU A 233 -8.45 6.36 -30.87
CA GLU A 233 -9.55 6.66 -29.91
C GLU A 233 -9.36 5.93 -28.56
N GLY A 234 -8.19 5.37 -28.31
CA GLY A 234 -7.86 4.64 -27.08
C GLY A 234 -7.58 5.56 -25.89
N PRO A 235 -7.64 5.02 -24.67
CA PRO A 235 -7.24 5.75 -23.48
C PRO A 235 -5.75 6.14 -23.57
N THR A 236 -5.38 7.26 -22.95
CA THR A 236 -4.00 7.75 -22.96
C THR A 236 -3.36 7.58 -21.59
N LEU A 237 -2.15 7.03 -21.57
CA LEU A 237 -1.29 6.94 -20.39
C LEU A 237 -0.07 7.84 -20.58
N VAL A 238 0.07 8.81 -19.67
CA VAL A 238 1.25 9.67 -19.61
C VAL A 238 2.27 9.08 -18.64
N VAL A 239 3.41 8.62 -19.15
CA VAL A 239 4.48 8.02 -18.36
C VAL A 239 5.60 9.04 -18.12
N ARG A 240 5.92 9.27 -16.86
CA ARG A 240 7.06 10.07 -16.42
C ARG A 240 7.97 9.20 -15.57
N GLY A 241 9.05 8.70 -16.18
CA GLY A 241 10.00 7.79 -15.57
C GLY A 241 11.33 8.47 -15.24
N LYS A 242 11.87 8.20 -14.04
CA LYS A 242 13.22 8.66 -13.70
C LYS A 242 13.90 7.64 -12.81
N THR A 243 15.06 7.16 -13.24
CA THR A 243 15.98 6.39 -12.40
C THR A 243 17.39 6.99 -12.47
N VAL A 244 18.21 6.74 -11.47
CA VAL A 244 19.62 7.12 -11.50
C VAL A 244 20.47 5.91 -11.88
N SER A 245 20.21 4.77 -11.26
CA SER A 245 20.89 3.51 -11.52
C SER A 245 19.85 2.39 -11.54
N GLY A 246 19.64 1.77 -12.65
CA GLY A 246 18.66 0.73 -12.89
C GLY A 246 17.97 0.90 -14.25
N ASP A 247 17.37 -0.17 -14.70
CA ASP A 247 16.72 -0.23 -15.99
C ASP A 247 15.27 0.26 -15.89
N PHE A 248 14.80 0.90 -16.94
CA PHE A 248 13.41 1.28 -17.08
C PHE A 248 12.80 0.56 -18.30
N ARG A 249 11.89 -0.36 -18.03
CA ARG A 249 11.26 -1.16 -19.08
C ARG A 249 9.77 -0.93 -19.17
N ILE A 250 9.28 -0.65 -20.39
CA ILE A 250 7.85 -0.57 -20.69
C ILE A 250 7.49 -1.70 -21.64
N VAL A 251 6.50 -2.51 -21.27
CA VAL A 251 6.03 -3.64 -22.08
C VAL A 251 4.53 -3.57 -22.30
N ARG A 252 4.01 -4.38 -23.21
CA ARG A 252 2.55 -4.61 -23.35
C ARG A 252 2.10 -5.73 -22.41
N ALA A 253 1.00 -5.47 -21.65
CA ALA A 253 0.35 -6.46 -20.79
C ALA A 253 -0.46 -7.47 -21.63
#